data_06da66e7ce6e51868129cb9709633941
#
_entry.id   06da66e7ce6e51868129cb9709633941
#
_cell.length_a   1.000
_cell.length_b   1.000
_cell.length_c   1.000
_cell.angle_alpha   90.00
_cell.angle_beta   90.00
_cell.angle_gamma   90.00
#
_symmetry.space_group_name_H-M   'P 1'
#
loop_
_entity.id
_entity.type
_entity.pdbx_description
1 polymer ?
#
loop_
_entity_poly.entity_id
_entity_poly.type
_entity_poly.pdbx_seq_one_letter_code
_entity_poly.pdbx_strand_id
1 'polypeptide(L)'
;MKTFHITRPDESIRPALIDKINNLTKPKGSLGILEELALQIGLIQQTLSPALKHPQNIIFAADHGIVEEGVSLSPKEITWQQISNFLHGGAGVNFLCRQHGFTLKIVDAGVDYDLPYEKGIINMKVCKSTRNYLHEAAMTEEEMEMCLERGAEVVRQCHEEGSNVLSFGEMGIGNTSSSSLWMTCFTGIPLEQCVGAGSGLDSAGIRHKYEVLKQSMENYKGDGSPRDIIRYFGGLEMVMVIGAMLQAAELRMIILVDGFIMTNCLLAAARLYPEVTDYAIFGHCGDESGHKLVLDALHARPLLNLGLRLGEGTGAICAYPIVDSAVRMLNEMDNFVHASITKYF
;
A
#
# COMPACT_ATOMS: atom_id res chain seq x y z
N MET A 1 10.63 -2.86 -21.01
CA MET A 1 10.56 -3.25 -19.58
C MET A 1 11.10 -2.10 -18.74
N LYS A 2 10.27 -1.54 -17.84
CA LYS A 2 10.72 -0.52 -16.90
C LYS A 2 11.65 -1.14 -15.86
N THR A 3 12.79 -0.51 -15.63
CA THR A 3 13.74 -0.85 -14.56
C THR A 3 13.71 0.27 -13.52
N PHE A 4 13.66 -0.10 -12.25
CA PHE A 4 13.73 0.84 -11.13
C PHE A 4 15.12 0.78 -10.49
N HIS A 5 15.63 1.93 -10.05
CA HIS A 5 16.93 2.07 -9.41
C HIS A 5 16.75 2.43 -7.93
N ILE A 6 16.26 1.46 -7.16
CA ILE A 6 16.01 1.64 -5.74
C ILE A 6 17.27 1.29 -4.96
N THR A 7 17.76 2.23 -4.17
CA THR A 7 18.89 2.03 -3.25
C THR A 7 18.38 2.08 -1.82
N ARG A 8 18.97 1.30 -0.92
CA ARG A 8 18.69 1.46 0.52
C ARG A 8 19.05 2.86 0.98
N PRO A 9 18.35 3.44 1.97
CA PRO A 9 18.76 4.69 2.60
C PRO A 9 20.20 4.61 3.10
N ASP A 10 21.00 5.65 2.86
CA ASP A 10 22.39 5.69 3.29
C ASP A 10 22.46 5.77 4.82
N GLU A 11 23.22 4.88 5.41
CA GLU A 11 23.39 4.75 6.86
C GLU A 11 24.39 5.77 7.45
N SER A 12 25.08 6.56 6.62
CA SER A 12 26.15 7.47 7.06
C SER A 12 25.70 8.50 8.08
N ILE A 13 24.45 8.97 8.00
CA ILE A 13 23.88 9.94 8.96
C ILE A 13 23.21 9.30 10.18
N ARG A 14 23.11 7.95 10.24
CA ARG A 14 22.48 7.25 11.37
C ARG A 14 23.05 7.63 12.74
N PRO A 15 24.38 7.69 12.95
CA PRO A 15 24.94 8.10 14.24
C PRO A 15 24.48 9.50 14.66
N ALA A 16 24.44 10.44 13.75
CA ALA A 16 24.01 11.81 14.00
C ALA A 16 22.51 11.91 14.33
N LEU A 17 21.66 11.13 13.63
CA LEU A 17 20.23 11.03 13.93
C LEU A 17 19.99 10.44 15.33
N ILE A 18 20.66 9.33 15.65
CA ILE A 18 20.58 8.70 16.98
C ILE A 18 21.04 9.67 18.07
N ASP A 19 22.16 10.39 17.85
CA ASP A 19 22.63 11.38 18.78
C ASP A 19 21.61 12.50 19.00
N LYS A 20 21.05 13.06 17.93
CA LYS A 20 19.98 14.06 18.02
C LYS A 20 18.78 13.54 18.80
N ILE A 21 18.26 12.36 18.49
CA ILE A 21 17.11 11.75 19.17
C ILE A 21 17.40 11.52 20.67
N ASN A 22 18.60 11.04 21.02
CA ASN A 22 19.00 10.77 22.39
C ASN A 22 19.31 12.02 23.21
N ASN A 23 19.51 13.17 22.56
CA ASN A 23 19.75 14.45 23.22
C ASN A 23 18.48 15.32 23.39
N LEU A 24 17.33 14.88 22.89
CA LEU A 24 16.03 15.50 23.19
C LEU A 24 15.73 15.37 24.70
N THR A 25 15.01 16.36 25.27
CA THR A 25 14.71 16.45 26.72
C THR A 25 13.77 15.35 27.20
N LYS A 26 14.19 14.08 27.11
CA LYS A 26 13.45 12.88 27.49
C LYS A 26 14.41 11.76 27.87
N PRO A 27 14.00 10.78 28.69
CA PRO A 27 14.77 9.55 28.90
C PRO A 27 14.99 8.84 27.56
N LYS A 28 16.14 8.20 27.38
CA LYS A 28 16.48 7.45 26.18
C LYS A 28 15.46 6.35 25.91
N GLY A 29 14.90 6.30 24.71
CA GLY A 29 13.94 5.28 24.29
C GLY A 29 12.50 5.48 24.81
N SER A 30 12.23 6.55 25.60
CA SER A 30 10.93 6.73 26.27
C SER A 30 9.75 7.05 25.36
N LEU A 31 10.01 7.49 24.12
CA LEU A 31 8.98 7.74 23.13
C LEU A 31 8.81 6.58 22.12
N GLY A 32 9.53 5.47 22.33
CA GLY A 32 9.30 4.20 21.64
C GLY A 32 9.27 4.34 20.11
N ILE A 33 8.15 3.95 19.49
CA ILE A 33 8.00 3.91 18.03
C ILE A 33 8.21 5.27 17.36
N LEU A 34 7.94 6.40 18.04
CA LEU A 34 8.19 7.72 17.47
C LEU A 34 9.68 7.96 17.20
N GLU A 35 10.55 7.43 18.06
CA GLU A 35 12.01 7.53 17.85
C GLU A 35 12.47 6.67 16.67
N GLU A 36 11.90 5.48 16.52
CA GLU A 36 12.17 4.57 15.40
C GLU A 36 11.71 5.20 14.06
N LEU A 37 10.50 5.77 14.03
CA LEU A 37 9.97 6.46 12.85
C LEU A 37 10.80 7.70 12.49
N ALA A 38 11.17 8.52 13.47
CA ALA A 38 12.00 9.70 13.25
C ALA A 38 13.37 9.31 12.65
N LEU A 39 13.96 8.22 13.13
CA LEU A 39 15.20 7.67 12.58
C LEU A 39 15.00 7.19 11.13
N GLN A 40 13.97 6.38 10.88
CA GLN A 40 13.67 5.86 9.53
C GLN A 40 13.44 7.01 8.54
N ILE A 41 12.60 7.98 8.88
CA ILE A 41 12.27 9.10 8.01
C ILE A 41 13.51 10.00 7.77
N GLY A 42 14.30 10.24 8.81
CA GLY A 42 15.57 10.97 8.68
C GLY A 42 16.54 10.27 7.73
N LEU A 43 16.65 8.94 7.79
CA LEU A 43 17.46 8.14 6.87
C LEU A 43 16.90 8.18 5.44
N ILE A 44 15.60 8.02 5.24
CA ILE A 44 14.97 8.11 3.91
C ILE A 44 15.27 9.46 3.27
N GLN A 45 15.11 10.56 4.01
CA GLN A 45 15.28 11.92 3.51
C GLN A 45 16.73 12.43 3.60
N GLN A 46 17.65 11.65 4.17
CA GLN A 46 19.07 12.02 4.36
C GLN A 46 19.23 13.38 5.05
N THR A 47 18.51 13.60 6.16
CA THR A 47 18.53 14.85 6.89
C THR A 47 18.27 14.66 8.38
N LEU A 48 18.84 15.55 9.20
CA LEU A 48 18.56 15.62 10.64
C LEU A 48 17.27 16.40 10.95
N SER A 49 16.65 17.02 9.95
CA SER A 49 15.41 17.79 10.08
C SER A 49 14.41 17.40 8.99
N PRO A 50 13.88 16.15 9.05
CA PRO A 50 12.94 15.66 8.07
C PRO A 50 11.62 16.44 8.09
N ALA A 51 10.90 16.42 6.97
CA ALA A 51 9.60 17.08 6.84
C ALA A 51 8.64 16.23 6.03
N LEU A 52 7.34 16.26 6.39
CA LEU A 52 6.27 15.67 5.59
C LEU A 52 5.62 16.80 4.78
N LYS A 53 5.60 16.65 3.46
CA LYS A 53 5.13 17.67 2.52
C LYS A 53 4.06 17.12 1.62
N HIS A 54 2.97 17.86 1.48
CA HIS A 54 1.89 17.60 0.53
C HIS A 54 1.45 16.13 0.52
N PRO A 55 0.97 15.57 1.66
CA PRO A 55 0.58 14.18 1.72
C PRO A 55 -0.54 13.88 0.72
N GLN A 56 -0.42 12.77 0.00
CA GLN A 56 -1.42 12.37 -0.99
C GLN A 56 -1.84 10.93 -0.76
N ASN A 57 -3.13 10.66 -0.91
CA ASN A 57 -3.69 9.32 -0.99
C ASN A 57 -4.14 9.03 -2.42
N ILE A 58 -3.63 7.97 -3.00
CA ILE A 58 -3.90 7.61 -4.39
C ILE A 58 -4.70 6.30 -4.40
N ILE A 59 -5.96 6.37 -4.85
CA ILE A 59 -6.80 5.18 -5.04
C ILE A 59 -6.67 4.73 -6.49
N PHE A 60 -6.17 3.52 -6.68
CA PHE A 60 -6.18 2.84 -7.97
C PHE A 60 -7.40 1.93 -8.05
N ALA A 61 -8.11 1.94 -9.18
CA ALA A 61 -9.33 1.19 -9.34
C ALA A 61 -9.32 0.33 -10.61
N ALA A 62 -9.78 -0.92 -10.48
CA ALA A 62 -9.99 -1.82 -11.61
C ALA A 62 -11.01 -2.91 -11.27
N ASP A 63 -11.56 -3.56 -12.27
CA ASP A 63 -12.39 -4.74 -12.13
C ASP A 63 -11.60 -6.04 -12.35
N HIS A 64 -12.09 -7.12 -11.77
CA HIS A 64 -11.45 -8.43 -11.79
C HIS A 64 -12.36 -9.48 -12.43
N GLY A 65 -11.86 -10.20 -13.43
CA GLY A 65 -12.62 -11.27 -14.11
C GLY A 65 -12.99 -12.44 -13.19
N ILE A 66 -12.22 -12.69 -12.13
CA ILE A 66 -12.50 -13.77 -11.17
C ILE A 66 -13.83 -13.58 -10.41
N VAL A 67 -14.42 -12.39 -10.42
CA VAL A 67 -15.74 -12.12 -9.80
C VAL A 67 -16.84 -12.96 -10.46
N GLU A 68 -16.68 -13.35 -11.71
CA GLU A 68 -17.59 -14.23 -12.44
C GLU A 68 -17.78 -15.60 -11.74
N GLU A 69 -16.80 -16.02 -10.94
CA GLU A 69 -16.82 -17.25 -10.18
C GLU A 69 -17.52 -17.13 -8.80
N GLY A 70 -18.18 -15.99 -8.52
CA GLY A 70 -18.91 -15.82 -7.27
C GLY A 70 -18.04 -15.71 -6.01
N VAL A 71 -16.80 -15.24 -6.14
CA VAL A 71 -15.84 -15.11 -5.03
C VAL A 71 -16.05 -13.84 -4.18
N SER A 72 -17.07 -13.07 -4.49
CA SER A 72 -17.44 -11.84 -3.76
C SER A 72 -18.94 -11.76 -3.56
N LEU A 73 -19.37 -11.25 -2.40
CA LEU A 73 -20.77 -10.94 -2.14
C LEU A 73 -21.21 -9.69 -2.92
N SER A 74 -20.31 -8.72 -3.08
CA SER A 74 -20.59 -7.49 -3.80
C SER A 74 -20.56 -7.73 -5.30
N PRO A 75 -21.54 -7.22 -6.07
CA PRO A 75 -21.52 -7.26 -7.51
C PRO A 75 -20.45 -6.29 -8.06
N LYS A 76 -20.00 -6.54 -9.29
CA LYS A 76 -18.93 -5.81 -9.98
C LYS A 76 -19.20 -4.30 -10.08
N GLU A 77 -20.47 -3.93 -10.25
CA GLU A 77 -20.90 -2.54 -10.40
C GLU A 77 -20.53 -1.64 -9.20
N ILE A 78 -20.32 -2.23 -8.02
CA ILE A 78 -19.89 -1.47 -6.82
C ILE A 78 -18.57 -0.75 -7.09
N THR A 79 -17.69 -1.28 -7.93
CA THR A 79 -16.41 -0.63 -8.26
C THR A 79 -16.63 0.80 -8.80
N TRP A 80 -17.40 0.96 -9.88
CA TRP A 80 -17.63 2.28 -10.46
C TRP A 80 -18.55 3.17 -9.60
N GLN A 81 -19.50 2.56 -8.85
CA GLN A 81 -20.36 3.29 -7.93
C GLN A 81 -19.55 3.91 -6.79
N GLN A 82 -18.58 3.18 -6.25
CA GLN A 82 -17.71 3.70 -5.20
C GLN A 82 -16.78 4.79 -5.71
N ILE A 83 -16.30 4.70 -6.97
CA ILE A 83 -15.56 5.80 -7.60
C ILE A 83 -16.43 7.07 -7.67
N SER A 84 -17.69 6.93 -8.03
CA SER A 84 -18.63 8.06 -8.01
C SER A 84 -18.77 8.65 -6.60
N ASN A 85 -18.82 7.81 -5.57
CA ASN A 85 -18.86 8.24 -4.18
C ASN A 85 -17.58 8.99 -3.75
N PHE A 86 -16.40 8.54 -4.19
CA PHE A 86 -15.13 9.26 -3.97
C PHE A 86 -15.17 10.66 -4.57
N LEU A 87 -15.66 10.80 -5.78
CA LEU A 87 -15.80 12.11 -6.46
C LEU A 87 -16.74 13.06 -5.74
N HIS A 88 -17.82 12.54 -5.16
CA HIS A 88 -18.77 13.35 -4.38
C HIS A 88 -18.30 13.64 -2.94
N GLY A 89 -17.17 13.06 -2.53
CA GLY A 89 -16.61 13.31 -1.19
C GLY A 89 -17.31 12.56 -0.05
N GLY A 90 -18.08 11.52 -0.36
CA GLY A 90 -18.94 10.80 0.61
C GLY A 90 -18.34 9.53 1.21
N ALA A 91 -17.20 9.04 0.71
CA ALA A 91 -16.59 7.81 1.20
C ALA A 91 -15.77 8.00 2.48
N GLY A 92 -15.40 6.87 3.11
CA GLY A 92 -14.57 6.86 4.31
C GLY A 92 -13.24 7.57 4.13
N VAL A 93 -12.55 7.33 3.03
CA VAL A 93 -11.29 7.99 2.70
C VAL A 93 -11.43 9.51 2.57
N ASN A 94 -12.55 10.00 2.07
CA ASN A 94 -12.74 11.44 1.84
C ASN A 94 -12.71 12.25 3.13
N PHE A 95 -13.39 11.81 4.19
CA PHE A 95 -13.40 12.57 5.46
C PHE A 95 -12.02 12.49 6.13
N LEU A 96 -11.34 11.35 6.06
CA LEU A 96 -9.99 11.19 6.61
C LEU A 96 -8.97 12.07 5.87
N CYS A 97 -9.04 12.12 4.53
CA CYS A 97 -8.20 13.03 3.74
C CYS A 97 -8.42 14.49 4.16
N ARG A 98 -9.67 14.93 4.27
CA ARG A 98 -9.98 16.29 4.74
C ARG A 98 -9.46 16.56 6.16
N GLN A 99 -9.63 15.59 7.07
CA GLN A 99 -9.20 15.72 8.46
C GLN A 99 -7.68 15.85 8.60
N HIS A 100 -6.91 15.12 7.79
CA HIS A 100 -5.46 15.01 7.92
C HIS A 100 -4.67 15.75 6.82
N GLY A 101 -5.37 16.53 5.98
CA GLY A 101 -4.74 17.37 4.96
C GLY A 101 -4.15 16.60 3.77
N PHE A 102 -4.69 15.41 3.49
CA PHE A 102 -4.32 14.64 2.30
C PHE A 102 -5.04 15.14 1.05
N THR A 103 -4.32 15.23 -0.05
CA THR A 103 -4.95 15.31 -1.38
C THR A 103 -5.35 13.91 -1.82
N LEU A 104 -6.61 13.71 -2.20
CA LEU A 104 -7.11 12.45 -2.74
C LEU A 104 -7.00 12.47 -4.27
N LYS A 105 -6.34 11.47 -4.84
CA LYS A 105 -6.30 11.18 -6.28
C LYS A 105 -7.01 9.87 -6.57
N ILE A 106 -7.76 9.82 -7.67
CA ILE A 106 -8.48 8.62 -8.12
C ILE A 106 -7.93 8.27 -9.49
N VAL A 107 -7.43 7.05 -9.65
CA VAL A 107 -6.80 6.53 -10.86
C VAL A 107 -7.60 5.35 -11.38
N ASP A 108 -8.07 5.46 -12.61
CA ASP A 108 -8.67 4.35 -13.34
C ASP A 108 -7.56 3.51 -13.98
N ALA A 109 -7.32 2.32 -13.43
CA ALA A 109 -6.37 1.34 -13.96
C ALA A 109 -7.02 0.33 -14.91
N GLY A 110 -8.33 0.09 -14.74
CA GLY A 110 -9.03 -0.92 -15.53
C GLY A 110 -10.46 -1.18 -15.13
N VAL A 111 -11.22 -0.15 -14.80
CA VAL A 111 -12.66 -0.27 -14.48
C VAL A 111 -13.45 -0.59 -15.73
N ASP A 112 -14.33 -1.59 -15.68
CA ASP A 112 -15.22 -1.97 -16.80
C ASP A 112 -16.46 -1.07 -16.88
N TYR A 113 -16.21 0.22 -16.92
CA TYR A 113 -17.21 1.27 -17.05
C TYR A 113 -16.57 2.49 -17.70
N ASP A 114 -17.36 3.29 -18.42
CA ASP A 114 -16.90 4.54 -19.02
C ASP A 114 -17.02 5.67 -18.00
N LEU A 115 -15.93 5.93 -17.29
CA LEU A 115 -15.87 6.89 -16.19
C LEU A 115 -15.80 8.35 -16.70
N PRO A 116 -16.35 9.32 -15.94
CA PRO A 116 -16.34 10.74 -16.28
C PRO A 116 -14.98 11.38 -15.93
N TYR A 117 -13.98 11.22 -16.80
CA TYR A 117 -12.61 11.72 -16.55
C TYR A 117 -12.54 13.24 -16.38
N GLU A 118 -13.45 13.99 -16.99
CA GLU A 118 -13.57 15.44 -16.84
C GLU A 118 -13.86 15.88 -15.41
N LYS A 119 -14.25 14.96 -14.52
CA LYS A 119 -14.46 15.20 -13.08
C LYS A 119 -13.22 14.99 -12.23
N GLY A 120 -12.05 14.80 -12.82
CA GLY A 120 -10.77 14.72 -12.12
C GLY A 120 -10.27 13.30 -11.84
N ILE A 121 -10.85 12.28 -12.50
CA ILE A 121 -10.27 10.92 -12.49
C ILE A 121 -9.07 10.90 -13.43
N ILE A 122 -7.95 10.37 -12.95
CA ILE A 122 -6.75 10.18 -13.75
C ILE A 122 -6.94 8.92 -14.60
N ASN A 123 -6.96 9.10 -15.92
CA ASN A 123 -7.12 8.00 -16.85
C ASN A 123 -5.77 7.29 -17.09
N MET A 124 -5.60 6.15 -16.45
CA MET A 124 -4.48 5.23 -16.65
C MET A 124 -4.97 3.83 -17.06
N LYS A 125 -6.21 3.74 -17.57
CA LYS A 125 -6.85 2.47 -17.93
C LYS A 125 -6.02 1.70 -18.97
N VAL A 126 -5.61 0.47 -18.61
CA VAL A 126 -4.88 -0.46 -19.47
C VAL A 126 -5.86 -1.24 -20.36
N CYS A 127 -6.85 -1.86 -19.71
CA CYS A 127 -7.98 -2.52 -20.39
C CYS A 127 -9.20 -2.50 -19.45
N LYS A 128 -10.35 -2.94 -19.93
CA LYS A 128 -11.56 -3.11 -19.12
C LYS A 128 -11.51 -4.45 -18.40
N SER A 129 -11.31 -4.45 -17.08
CA SER A 129 -11.18 -5.64 -16.23
C SER A 129 -9.95 -6.51 -16.55
N THR A 130 -9.53 -7.33 -15.60
CA THR A 130 -8.63 -8.46 -15.88
C THR A 130 -9.41 -9.58 -16.57
N ARG A 131 -8.68 -10.54 -17.12
CA ARG A 131 -9.24 -11.88 -17.45
C ARG A 131 -9.49 -12.67 -16.19
N ASN A 132 -10.27 -13.74 -16.31
CA ASN A 132 -10.53 -14.66 -15.22
C ASN A 132 -9.37 -15.67 -15.09
N TYR A 133 -8.58 -15.54 -14.04
CA TYR A 133 -7.39 -16.38 -13.84
C TYR A 133 -7.72 -17.83 -13.40
N LEU A 134 -8.98 -18.19 -13.26
CA LEU A 134 -9.38 -19.61 -13.21
C LEU A 134 -9.12 -20.31 -14.56
N HIS A 135 -9.18 -19.57 -15.66
CA HIS A 135 -9.10 -20.11 -17.02
C HIS A 135 -7.82 -19.73 -17.76
N GLU A 136 -7.33 -18.51 -17.57
CA GLU A 136 -6.14 -17.97 -18.22
C GLU A 136 -5.48 -16.89 -17.34
N ALA A 137 -4.31 -16.40 -17.72
CA ALA A 137 -3.64 -15.33 -16.96
C ALA A 137 -4.49 -14.05 -16.89
N ALA A 138 -4.52 -13.39 -15.73
CA ALA A 138 -5.28 -12.16 -15.51
C ALA A 138 -4.94 -11.06 -16.52
N MET A 139 -3.69 -10.97 -16.93
CA MET A 139 -3.20 -9.97 -17.90
C MET A 139 -2.05 -10.51 -18.73
N THR A 140 -1.77 -9.86 -19.86
CA THR A 140 -0.58 -10.13 -20.68
C THR A 140 0.66 -9.51 -20.06
N GLU A 141 1.85 -9.88 -20.56
CA GLU A 141 3.11 -9.25 -20.14
C GLU A 141 3.13 -7.75 -20.47
N GLU A 142 2.61 -7.36 -21.63
CA GLU A 142 2.52 -5.96 -22.05
C GLU A 142 1.57 -5.16 -21.17
N GLU A 143 0.43 -5.73 -20.77
CA GLU A 143 -0.52 -5.10 -19.87
C GLU A 143 0.10 -4.91 -18.47
N MET A 144 0.84 -5.89 -17.97
CA MET A 144 1.58 -5.79 -16.71
C MET A 144 2.63 -4.67 -16.76
N GLU A 145 3.44 -4.62 -17.83
CA GLU A 145 4.43 -3.55 -18.01
C GLU A 145 3.77 -2.16 -18.07
N MET A 146 2.64 -2.04 -18.77
CA MET A 146 1.87 -0.78 -18.80
C MET A 146 1.37 -0.41 -17.42
N CYS A 147 0.88 -1.34 -16.62
CA CYS A 147 0.46 -1.07 -15.25
C CYS A 147 1.63 -0.53 -14.40
N LEU A 148 2.78 -1.20 -14.43
CA LEU A 148 3.98 -0.77 -13.69
C LEU A 148 4.41 0.65 -14.09
N GLU A 149 4.48 0.94 -15.40
CA GLU A 149 4.88 2.25 -15.90
C GLU A 149 3.88 3.35 -15.56
N ARG A 150 2.56 3.10 -15.72
CA ARG A 150 1.51 4.08 -15.41
C ARG A 150 1.42 4.38 -13.92
N GLY A 151 1.62 3.37 -13.07
CA GLY A 151 1.72 3.58 -11.61
C GLY A 151 2.89 4.46 -11.24
N ALA A 152 4.05 4.20 -11.85
CA ALA A 152 5.24 5.03 -11.67
C ALA A 152 5.03 6.47 -12.18
N GLU A 153 4.33 6.65 -13.30
CA GLU A 153 4.00 7.97 -13.85
C GLU A 153 3.17 8.81 -12.88
N VAL A 154 2.13 8.23 -12.28
CA VAL A 154 1.30 8.93 -11.27
C VAL A 154 2.15 9.42 -10.10
N VAL A 155 3.12 8.61 -9.65
CA VAL A 155 3.99 8.99 -8.52
C VAL A 155 4.98 10.09 -8.93
N ARG A 156 5.53 10.06 -10.16
CA ARG A 156 6.38 11.16 -10.65
C ARG A 156 5.62 12.49 -10.62
N GLN A 157 4.37 12.51 -11.08
CA GLN A 157 3.52 13.70 -11.01
C GLN A 157 3.31 14.18 -9.57
N CYS A 158 3.04 13.27 -8.63
CA CYS A 158 2.92 13.63 -7.21
C CYS A 158 4.22 14.23 -6.64
N HIS A 159 5.37 13.68 -7.03
CA HIS A 159 6.67 14.19 -6.62
C HIS A 159 6.95 15.58 -7.20
N GLU A 160 6.60 15.82 -8.47
CA GLU A 160 6.70 17.13 -9.13
C GLU A 160 5.79 18.18 -8.46
N GLU A 161 4.65 17.78 -7.92
CA GLU A 161 3.76 18.61 -7.10
C GLU A 161 4.33 18.90 -5.69
N GLY A 162 5.50 18.34 -5.37
CA GLY A 162 6.22 18.56 -4.11
C GLY A 162 5.84 17.59 -2.99
N SER A 163 5.10 16.51 -3.28
CA SER A 163 4.81 15.47 -2.31
C SER A 163 6.06 14.62 -2.00
N ASN A 164 6.23 14.26 -0.74
CA ASN A 164 7.26 13.31 -0.31
C ASN A 164 6.72 12.19 0.59
N VAL A 165 5.40 12.12 0.74
CA VAL A 165 4.71 11.07 1.50
C VAL A 165 3.43 10.66 0.79
N LEU A 166 3.30 9.38 0.50
CA LEU A 166 2.17 8.80 -0.21
C LEU A 166 1.53 7.69 0.61
N SER A 167 0.21 7.64 0.55
CA SER A 167 -0.59 6.50 0.95
C SER A 167 -1.28 5.96 -0.30
N PHE A 168 -1.43 4.65 -0.37
CA PHE A 168 -2.11 4.00 -1.48
C PHE A 168 -3.38 3.31 -0.99
N GLY A 169 -4.43 3.49 -1.75
CA GLY A 169 -5.69 2.80 -1.60
C GLY A 169 -6.05 2.05 -2.88
N GLU A 170 -7.07 1.26 -2.81
CA GLU A 170 -7.56 0.48 -3.93
C GLU A 170 -9.09 0.47 -3.96
N MET A 171 -9.63 0.19 -5.14
CA MET A 171 -11.04 -0.14 -5.35
C MET A 171 -11.18 -1.15 -6.47
N GLY A 172 -11.51 -2.39 -6.12
CA GLY A 172 -11.69 -3.46 -7.11
C GLY A 172 -12.40 -4.66 -6.49
N ILE A 173 -13.67 -4.87 -6.84
CA ILE A 173 -14.39 -6.04 -6.34
C ILE A 173 -13.66 -7.30 -6.83
N GLY A 174 -13.31 -8.19 -5.89
CA GLY A 174 -12.57 -9.43 -6.16
C GLY A 174 -11.08 -9.39 -5.83
N ASN A 175 -10.48 -8.22 -5.60
CA ASN A 175 -9.03 -8.06 -5.39
C ASN A 175 -8.46 -8.77 -4.15
N THR A 176 -9.27 -9.02 -3.11
CA THR A 176 -8.85 -9.86 -1.97
C THR A 176 -8.53 -11.30 -2.39
N SER A 177 -9.11 -11.79 -3.49
CA SER A 177 -8.80 -13.10 -4.06
C SER A 177 -7.38 -13.12 -4.64
N SER A 178 -7.02 -12.12 -5.44
CA SER A 178 -5.66 -11.93 -5.97
C SER A 178 -4.63 -11.76 -4.84
N SER A 179 -4.96 -10.99 -3.81
CA SER A 179 -4.11 -10.81 -2.62
C SER A 179 -3.85 -12.12 -1.88
N SER A 180 -4.87 -12.96 -1.70
CA SER A 180 -4.73 -14.28 -1.06
C SER A 180 -3.82 -15.22 -1.87
N LEU A 181 -3.92 -15.20 -3.20
CA LEU A 181 -3.05 -15.99 -4.08
C LEU A 181 -1.61 -15.48 -4.05
N TRP A 182 -1.39 -14.18 -4.15
CA TRP A 182 -0.03 -13.61 -4.02
C TRP A 182 0.58 -13.95 -2.67
N MET A 183 -0.18 -13.81 -1.59
CA MET A 183 0.31 -14.16 -0.25
C MET A 183 0.76 -15.61 -0.18
N THR A 184 -0.07 -16.57 -0.61
CA THR A 184 0.28 -18.00 -0.64
C THR A 184 1.52 -18.26 -1.51
N CYS A 185 1.55 -17.75 -2.74
CA CYS A 185 2.64 -17.99 -3.68
C CYS A 185 3.98 -17.40 -3.20
N PHE A 186 3.96 -16.24 -2.55
CA PHE A 186 5.18 -15.55 -2.15
C PHE A 186 5.69 -15.93 -0.76
N THR A 187 4.82 -16.41 0.13
CA THR A 187 5.22 -16.74 1.51
C THR A 187 5.23 -18.22 1.81
N GLY A 188 4.53 -19.04 1.03
CA GLY A 188 4.29 -20.44 1.31
C GLY A 188 3.25 -20.70 2.42
N ILE A 189 2.59 -19.66 2.92
CA ILE A 189 1.49 -19.79 3.88
C ILE A 189 0.32 -20.50 3.18
N PRO A 190 -0.28 -21.54 3.81
CA PRO A 190 -1.39 -22.28 3.22
C PRO A 190 -2.55 -21.37 2.81
N LEU A 191 -3.13 -21.61 1.64
CA LEU A 191 -4.21 -20.79 1.07
C LEU A 191 -5.41 -20.63 2.03
N GLU A 192 -5.75 -21.66 2.79
CA GLU A 192 -6.82 -21.62 3.80
C GLU A 192 -6.64 -20.51 4.84
N GLN A 193 -5.38 -20.15 5.16
CA GLN A 193 -5.06 -19.08 6.12
C GLN A 193 -5.01 -17.70 5.46
N CYS A 194 -4.95 -17.65 4.11
CA CYS A 194 -4.88 -16.43 3.34
C CYS A 194 -6.25 -15.94 2.88
N VAL A 195 -7.24 -16.84 2.76
CA VAL A 195 -8.58 -16.52 2.26
C VAL A 195 -9.47 -16.01 3.38
N GLY A 196 -10.06 -14.83 3.18
CA GLY A 196 -10.98 -14.18 4.11
C GLY A 196 -12.33 -13.85 3.50
N ALA A 197 -13.16 -13.18 4.31
CA ALA A 197 -14.53 -12.83 3.96
C ALA A 197 -14.61 -11.74 2.87
N GLY A 198 -13.54 -11.00 2.63
CA GLY A 198 -13.57 -9.87 1.70
C GLY A 198 -14.69 -8.89 2.06
N SER A 199 -15.59 -8.58 1.12
CA SER A 199 -16.73 -7.68 1.33
C SER A 199 -17.85 -8.25 2.21
N GLY A 200 -17.65 -9.40 2.89
CA GLY A 200 -18.60 -9.90 3.87
C GLY A 200 -19.21 -11.28 3.54
N LEU A 201 -18.47 -12.14 2.85
CA LEU A 201 -18.88 -13.54 2.64
C LEU A 201 -19.10 -14.25 3.97
N ASP A 202 -20.14 -15.09 4.02
CA ASP A 202 -20.35 -16.04 5.10
C ASP A 202 -19.40 -17.25 4.98
N SER A 203 -19.51 -18.20 5.92
CA SER A 203 -18.65 -19.38 5.92
C SER A 203 -18.79 -20.26 4.67
N ALA A 204 -19.96 -20.29 4.03
CA ALA A 204 -20.17 -21.03 2.78
C ALA A 204 -19.51 -20.31 1.60
N GLY A 205 -19.66 -19.00 1.53
CA GLY A 205 -19.00 -18.14 0.53
C GLY A 205 -17.47 -18.17 0.64
N ILE A 206 -16.92 -18.15 1.86
CA ILE A 206 -15.47 -18.27 2.09
C ILE A 206 -14.96 -19.63 1.59
N ARG A 207 -15.68 -20.72 1.87
CA ARG A 207 -15.34 -22.06 1.37
C ARG A 207 -15.39 -22.12 -0.15
N HIS A 208 -16.44 -21.58 -0.76
CA HIS A 208 -16.54 -21.51 -2.22
C HIS A 208 -15.37 -20.73 -2.83
N LYS A 209 -15.06 -19.54 -2.28
CA LYS A 209 -13.90 -18.73 -2.69
C LYS A 209 -12.60 -19.53 -2.58
N TYR A 210 -12.39 -20.25 -1.48
CA TYR A 210 -11.23 -21.11 -1.30
C TYR A 210 -11.11 -22.16 -2.40
N GLU A 211 -12.19 -22.89 -2.73
CA GLU A 211 -12.18 -23.92 -3.78
C GLU A 211 -11.87 -23.32 -5.15
N VAL A 212 -12.44 -22.16 -5.50
CA VAL A 212 -12.14 -21.46 -6.75
C VAL A 212 -10.67 -21.07 -6.82
N LEU A 213 -10.11 -20.48 -5.74
CA LEU A 213 -8.71 -20.07 -5.72
C LEU A 213 -7.74 -21.24 -5.74
N LYS A 214 -8.08 -22.34 -5.05
CA LYS A 214 -7.32 -23.59 -5.10
C LYS A 214 -7.29 -24.15 -6.53
N GLN A 215 -8.43 -24.20 -7.20
CA GLN A 215 -8.51 -24.65 -8.60
C GLN A 215 -7.71 -23.72 -9.52
N SER A 216 -7.72 -22.41 -9.27
CA SER A 216 -6.91 -21.46 -10.03
C SER A 216 -5.40 -21.75 -9.90
N MET A 217 -4.93 -22.11 -8.69
CA MET A 217 -3.55 -22.52 -8.47
C MET A 217 -3.21 -23.86 -9.17
N GLU A 218 -4.12 -24.82 -9.17
CA GLU A 218 -3.95 -26.10 -9.87
C GLU A 218 -3.90 -25.92 -11.40
N ASN A 219 -4.66 -24.96 -11.94
CA ASN A 219 -4.70 -24.63 -13.36
C ASN A 219 -3.48 -23.79 -13.81
N TYR A 220 -2.75 -23.17 -12.87
CA TYR A 220 -1.58 -22.35 -13.17
C TYR A 220 -0.48 -23.17 -13.84
N LYS A 221 -0.01 -22.72 -15.00
CA LYS A 221 1.05 -23.35 -15.81
C LYS A 221 2.24 -22.42 -16.07
N GLY A 222 2.41 -21.40 -15.23
CA GLY A 222 3.52 -20.46 -15.33
C GLY A 222 4.85 -21.03 -14.81
N ASP A 223 5.86 -20.20 -14.83
CA ASP A 223 7.22 -20.58 -14.44
C ASP A 223 7.51 -20.39 -12.94
N GLY A 224 6.55 -19.86 -12.18
CA GLY A 224 6.67 -19.60 -10.74
C GLY A 224 7.53 -18.40 -10.39
N SER A 225 8.02 -17.64 -11.36
CA SER A 225 8.76 -16.40 -11.10
C SER A 225 7.84 -15.33 -10.47
N PRO A 226 8.38 -14.40 -9.67
CA PRO A 226 7.57 -13.33 -9.10
C PRO A 226 6.80 -12.54 -10.17
N ARG A 227 7.40 -12.28 -11.31
CA ARG A 227 6.74 -11.56 -12.41
C ARG A 227 5.56 -12.35 -12.97
N ASP A 228 5.73 -13.65 -13.19
CA ASP A 228 4.68 -14.48 -13.74
C ASP A 228 3.52 -14.67 -12.76
N ILE A 229 3.80 -14.83 -11.46
CA ILE A 229 2.78 -14.86 -10.40
C ILE A 229 1.98 -13.55 -10.34
N ILE A 230 2.69 -12.39 -10.41
CA ILE A 230 2.05 -11.06 -10.44
C ILE A 230 1.12 -10.94 -11.64
N ARG A 231 1.60 -11.29 -12.82
CA ARG A 231 0.87 -11.24 -14.07
C ARG A 231 -0.35 -12.18 -14.09
N TYR A 232 -0.15 -13.41 -13.61
CA TYR A 232 -1.17 -14.44 -13.71
C TYR A 232 -2.35 -14.20 -12.78
N PHE A 233 -2.11 -13.82 -11.51
CA PHE A 233 -3.12 -13.69 -10.47
C PHE A 233 -3.45 -12.25 -10.09
N GLY A 234 -2.79 -11.26 -10.67
CA GLY A 234 -2.90 -9.87 -10.25
C GLY A 234 -4.18 -9.16 -10.70
N GLY A 235 -4.43 -8.01 -10.07
CA GLY A 235 -5.37 -6.99 -10.55
C GLY A 235 -4.62 -5.87 -11.24
N LEU A 236 -5.25 -5.19 -12.20
CA LEU A 236 -4.61 -4.06 -12.91
C LEU A 236 -4.24 -2.94 -11.94
N GLU A 237 -5.13 -2.60 -11.00
CA GLU A 237 -4.90 -1.62 -9.95
C GLU A 237 -3.79 -2.04 -9.00
N MET A 238 -3.75 -3.32 -8.64
CA MET A 238 -2.73 -3.86 -7.72
C MET A 238 -1.34 -3.83 -8.34
N VAL A 239 -1.21 -4.19 -9.62
CA VAL A 239 0.05 -4.12 -10.37
C VAL A 239 0.47 -2.67 -10.60
N MET A 240 -0.49 -1.77 -10.83
CA MET A 240 -0.23 -0.34 -10.94
C MET A 240 0.29 0.23 -9.61
N VAL A 241 -0.25 -0.21 -8.47
CA VAL A 241 0.27 0.11 -7.13
C VAL A 241 1.70 -0.41 -6.94
N ILE A 242 2.04 -1.61 -7.43
CA ILE A 242 3.44 -2.08 -7.37
C ILE A 242 4.37 -1.07 -8.07
N GLY A 243 4.04 -0.66 -9.29
CA GLY A 243 4.80 0.36 -10.02
C GLY A 243 4.91 1.69 -9.29
N ALA A 244 3.81 2.10 -8.64
CA ALA A 244 3.74 3.30 -7.82
C ALA A 244 4.64 3.21 -6.57
N MET A 245 4.60 2.10 -5.83
CA MET A 245 5.46 1.88 -4.66
C MET A 245 6.95 1.85 -5.02
N LEU A 246 7.29 1.18 -6.12
CA LEU A 246 8.68 1.12 -6.59
C LEU A 246 9.20 2.50 -7.00
N GLN A 247 8.38 3.30 -7.70
CA GLN A 247 8.77 4.67 -8.07
C GLN A 247 8.86 5.59 -6.84
N ALA A 248 7.98 5.44 -5.86
CA ALA A 248 8.05 6.21 -4.62
C ALA A 248 9.37 5.93 -3.87
N ALA A 249 9.78 4.66 -3.78
CA ALA A 249 11.05 4.28 -3.18
C ALA A 249 12.26 4.81 -3.97
N GLU A 250 12.23 4.75 -5.30
CA GLU A 250 13.29 5.31 -6.17
C GLU A 250 13.43 6.83 -5.96
N LEU A 251 12.33 7.54 -5.72
CA LEU A 251 12.30 8.97 -5.43
C LEU A 251 12.48 9.30 -3.93
N ARG A 252 12.76 8.29 -3.10
CA ARG A 252 12.95 8.43 -1.65
C ARG A 252 11.77 9.07 -0.94
N MET A 253 10.55 8.74 -1.40
CA MET A 253 9.30 9.15 -0.75
C MET A 253 8.92 8.14 0.34
N ILE A 254 8.19 8.60 1.35
CA ILE A 254 7.65 7.75 2.40
C ILE A 254 6.39 7.07 1.87
N ILE A 255 6.32 5.76 2.04
CA ILE A 255 5.18 4.92 1.65
C ILE A 255 4.40 4.54 2.92
N LEU A 256 3.19 5.05 3.08
CA LEU A 256 2.26 4.62 4.13
C LEU A 256 1.44 3.45 3.59
N VAL A 257 1.67 2.26 4.16
CA VAL A 257 1.01 1.03 3.73
C VAL A 257 -0.29 0.86 4.50
N ASP A 258 -1.38 0.67 3.76
CA ASP A 258 -2.72 0.47 4.31
C ASP A 258 -2.95 -0.98 4.79
N GLY A 259 -4.04 -1.58 4.41
CA GLY A 259 -4.53 -2.88 4.85
C GLY A 259 -3.95 -4.08 4.09
N PHE A 260 -4.70 -5.17 4.12
CA PHE A 260 -4.31 -6.48 3.58
C PHE A 260 -3.87 -6.43 2.11
N ILE A 261 -4.65 -5.76 1.25
CA ILE A 261 -4.36 -5.70 -0.19
C ILE A 261 -3.08 -4.91 -0.45
N MET A 262 -2.93 -3.73 0.15
CA MET A 262 -1.74 -2.90 -0.02
C MET A 262 -0.48 -3.54 0.56
N THR A 263 -0.60 -4.28 1.67
CA THR A 263 0.50 -5.08 2.22
C THR A 263 0.94 -6.18 1.25
N ASN A 264 -0.01 -6.84 0.57
CA ASN A 264 0.32 -7.81 -0.47
C ASN A 264 0.90 -7.18 -1.75
N CYS A 265 0.49 -5.96 -2.11
CA CYS A 265 1.14 -5.19 -3.17
C CYS A 265 2.60 -4.86 -2.82
N LEU A 266 2.87 -4.47 -1.57
CA LEU A 266 4.25 -4.25 -1.10
C LEU A 266 5.05 -5.56 -1.05
N LEU A 267 4.45 -6.67 -0.63
CA LEU A 267 5.09 -8.00 -0.67
C LEU A 267 5.49 -8.36 -2.10
N ALA A 268 4.59 -8.16 -3.07
CA ALA A 268 4.86 -8.41 -4.49
C ALA A 268 5.96 -7.47 -5.03
N ALA A 269 5.92 -6.18 -4.68
CA ALA A 269 6.97 -5.21 -5.02
C ALA A 269 8.34 -5.63 -4.45
N ALA A 270 8.36 -6.10 -3.19
CA ALA A 270 9.58 -6.58 -2.53
C ALA A 270 10.16 -7.87 -3.15
N ARG A 271 9.32 -8.69 -3.80
CA ARG A 271 9.80 -9.85 -4.59
C ARG A 271 10.51 -9.43 -5.87
N LEU A 272 10.23 -8.24 -6.38
CA LEU A 272 10.92 -7.66 -7.53
C LEU A 272 12.13 -6.82 -7.10
N TYR A 273 11.97 -5.97 -6.08
CA TYR A 273 12.96 -5.04 -5.56
C TYR A 273 12.87 -4.99 -4.02
N PRO A 274 13.67 -5.80 -3.31
CA PRO A 274 13.57 -5.92 -1.85
C PRO A 274 13.74 -4.61 -1.07
N GLU A 275 14.50 -3.67 -1.64
CA GLU A 275 14.82 -2.38 -1.03
C GLU A 275 13.59 -1.48 -0.84
N VAL A 276 12.47 -1.75 -1.51
CA VAL A 276 11.23 -0.97 -1.38
C VAL A 276 10.71 -0.95 0.05
N THR A 277 10.95 -2.02 0.82
CA THR A 277 10.50 -2.14 2.21
C THR A 277 11.15 -1.13 3.15
N ASP A 278 12.34 -0.64 2.83
CA ASP A 278 13.05 0.36 3.65
C ASP A 278 12.33 1.73 3.66
N TYR A 279 11.44 1.96 2.68
CA TYR A 279 10.66 3.17 2.50
C TYR A 279 9.23 3.05 3.05
N ALA A 280 8.84 1.88 3.55
CA ALA A 280 7.50 1.55 3.96
C ALA A 280 7.28 1.77 5.47
N ILE A 281 6.15 2.40 5.82
CA ILE A 281 5.63 2.50 7.18
C ILE A 281 4.25 1.84 7.17
N PHE A 282 4.05 0.81 7.98
CA PHE A 282 2.81 0.04 8.02
C PHE A 282 1.80 0.74 8.94
N GLY A 283 0.71 1.25 8.36
CA GLY A 283 -0.28 2.08 9.05
C GLY A 283 -1.04 1.30 10.12
N HIS A 284 -1.56 0.13 9.76
CA HIS A 284 -2.37 -0.64 10.69
C HIS A 284 -2.32 -2.15 10.42
N CYS A 285 -2.70 -2.94 11.44
CA CYS A 285 -3.15 -4.31 11.25
C CYS A 285 -4.67 -4.28 11.08
N GLY A 286 -5.17 -4.59 9.89
CA GLY A 286 -6.60 -4.72 9.61
C GLY A 286 -7.16 -6.06 10.08
N ASP A 287 -8.49 -6.17 10.09
CA ASP A 287 -9.25 -7.35 10.56
C ASP A 287 -9.48 -8.40 9.44
N GLU A 288 -8.82 -8.26 8.29
CA GLU A 288 -8.84 -9.28 7.22
C GLU A 288 -8.02 -10.50 7.62
N SER A 289 -8.58 -11.70 7.31
CA SER A 289 -7.85 -12.96 7.47
C SER A 289 -6.52 -12.90 6.70
N GLY A 290 -5.45 -13.36 7.32
CA GLY A 290 -4.13 -13.34 6.69
C GLY A 290 -3.37 -12.02 6.82
N HIS A 291 -3.99 -10.87 7.14
CA HIS A 291 -3.24 -9.60 7.20
C HIS A 291 -2.12 -9.66 8.24
N LYS A 292 -2.39 -10.16 9.44
CA LYS A 292 -1.34 -10.35 10.45
C LYS A 292 -0.23 -11.28 9.95
N LEU A 293 -0.58 -12.36 9.25
CA LEU A 293 0.41 -13.32 8.76
C LEU A 293 1.33 -12.72 7.68
N VAL A 294 0.80 -11.88 6.77
CA VAL A 294 1.64 -11.22 5.77
C VAL A 294 2.50 -10.11 6.39
N LEU A 295 2.01 -9.40 7.41
CA LEU A 295 2.81 -8.46 8.20
C LEU A 295 3.97 -9.19 8.90
N ASP A 296 3.70 -10.34 9.54
CA ASP A 296 4.74 -11.17 10.18
C ASP A 296 5.77 -11.68 9.15
N ALA A 297 5.33 -12.09 7.96
CA ALA A 297 6.21 -12.53 6.87
C ALA A 297 7.13 -11.40 6.33
N LEU A 298 6.67 -10.16 6.40
CA LEU A 298 7.43 -8.96 6.05
C LEU A 298 8.26 -8.41 7.23
N HIS A 299 8.19 -9.04 8.41
CA HIS A 299 8.75 -8.50 9.66
C HIS A 299 8.27 -7.09 9.97
N ALA A 300 7.04 -6.78 9.58
CA ALA A 300 6.44 -5.47 9.68
C ALA A 300 5.85 -5.22 11.06
N ARG A 301 5.98 -3.97 11.54
CA ARG A 301 5.36 -3.52 12.78
C ARG A 301 4.31 -2.46 12.47
N PRO A 302 3.01 -2.82 12.44
CA PRO A 302 1.94 -1.86 12.20
C PRO A 302 1.78 -0.88 13.36
N LEU A 303 1.45 0.39 13.05
CA LEU A 303 1.29 1.45 14.05
C LEU A 303 -0.02 1.33 14.83
N LEU A 304 -1.10 0.90 14.16
CA LEU A 304 -2.44 0.84 14.73
C LEU A 304 -3.04 -0.57 14.63
N ASN A 305 -3.98 -0.84 15.53
CA ASN A 305 -4.88 -1.98 15.47
C ASN A 305 -6.28 -1.50 15.87
N LEU A 306 -7.09 -1.11 14.89
CA LEU A 306 -8.41 -0.51 15.07
C LEU A 306 -9.55 -1.42 14.58
N GLY A 307 -9.26 -2.66 14.17
CA GLY A 307 -10.25 -3.57 13.58
C GLY A 307 -10.82 -3.07 12.24
N LEU A 308 -10.06 -2.25 11.48
CA LEU A 308 -10.49 -1.75 10.17
C LEU A 308 -10.37 -2.84 9.12
N ARG A 309 -11.33 -2.86 8.17
CA ARG A 309 -11.34 -3.74 7.00
C ARG A 309 -11.99 -3.09 5.78
N LEU A 310 -11.83 -1.76 5.66
CA LEU A 310 -12.47 -1.01 4.58
C LEU A 310 -11.59 -0.92 3.32
N GLY A 311 -10.28 -0.74 3.46
CA GLY A 311 -9.39 -0.41 2.36
C GLY A 311 -9.37 1.10 2.06
N GLU A 312 -9.24 1.47 0.79
CA GLU A 312 -9.23 2.87 0.30
C GLU A 312 -8.03 3.71 0.79
N GLY A 313 -7.07 3.13 1.52
CA GLY A 313 -5.98 3.85 2.19
C GLY A 313 -6.34 4.37 3.60
N THR A 314 -7.51 3.99 4.12
CA THR A 314 -8.06 4.56 5.36
C THR A 314 -7.22 4.30 6.60
N GLY A 315 -6.68 3.10 6.76
CA GLY A 315 -5.85 2.75 7.91
C GLY A 315 -4.48 3.45 7.89
N ALA A 316 -3.91 3.64 6.70
CA ALA A 316 -2.69 4.40 6.51
C ALA A 316 -2.88 5.88 6.89
N ILE A 317 -3.98 6.51 6.45
CA ILE A 317 -4.29 7.89 6.79
C ILE A 317 -4.56 8.05 8.29
N CYS A 318 -5.27 7.09 8.93
CA CYS A 318 -5.45 7.08 10.39
C CYS A 318 -4.13 7.04 11.16
N ALA A 319 -3.09 6.39 10.62
CA ALA A 319 -1.77 6.31 11.25
C ALA A 319 -0.90 7.57 11.03
N TYR A 320 -1.22 8.40 10.05
CA TYR A 320 -0.43 9.57 9.68
C TYR A 320 -0.12 10.54 10.84
N PRO A 321 -1.04 10.84 11.77
CA PRO A 321 -0.72 11.69 12.92
C PRO A 321 0.41 11.18 13.80
N ILE A 322 0.63 9.86 13.86
CA ILE A 322 1.75 9.26 14.60
C ILE A 322 3.05 9.52 13.84
N VAL A 323 3.03 9.40 12.53
CA VAL A 323 4.19 9.68 11.66
C VAL A 323 4.56 11.18 11.72
N ASP A 324 3.57 12.07 11.67
CA ASP A 324 3.77 13.52 11.84
C ASP A 324 4.33 13.85 13.22
N SER A 325 3.81 13.20 14.28
CA SER A 325 4.33 13.36 15.65
C SER A 325 5.80 12.96 15.77
N ALA A 326 6.24 11.91 15.07
CA ALA A 326 7.64 11.50 15.07
C ALA A 326 8.56 12.57 14.44
N VAL A 327 8.12 13.16 13.33
CA VAL A 327 8.85 14.26 12.66
C VAL A 327 8.88 15.52 13.53
N ARG A 328 7.75 15.89 14.12
CA ARG A 328 7.64 17.03 15.05
C ARG A 328 8.48 16.82 16.31
N MET A 329 8.46 15.63 16.90
CA MET A 329 9.33 15.28 18.01
C MET A 329 10.79 15.62 17.71
N LEU A 330 11.29 15.21 16.56
CA LEU A 330 12.68 15.42 16.18
C LEU A 330 13.02 16.90 15.91
N ASN A 331 12.06 17.67 15.43
CA ASN A 331 12.27 19.05 15.02
C ASN A 331 11.88 20.11 16.07
N GLU A 332 10.90 19.82 16.93
CA GLU A 332 10.29 20.79 17.82
C GLU A 332 10.65 20.59 19.30
N MET A 333 11.03 19.34 19.70
CA MET A 333 11.50 19.12 21.06
C MET A 333 12.86 19.77 21.27
N ASP A 334 13.01 20.37 22.44
CA ASP A 334 14.26 20.95 22.88
C ASP A 334 15.28 19.87 23.28
N ASN A 335 16.57 20.20 23.27
CA ASN A 335 17.62 19.32 23.77
C ASN A 335 18.05 19.71 25.19
N PHE A 336 18.74 18.82 25.91
CA PHE A 336 19.15 19.03 27.29
C PHE A 336 19.99 20.28 27.49
N VAL A 337 20.88 20.59 26.55
CA VAL A 337 21.79 21.76 26.65
C VAL A 337 21.01 23.05 26.51
N HIS A 338 20.19 23.16 25.47
CA HIS A 338 19.42 24.36 25.18
C HIS A 338 18.34 24.62 26.26
N ALA A 339 17.67 23.57 26.72
CA ALA A 339 16.68 23.67 27.78
C ALA A 339 17.29 23.86 29.20
N SER A 340 18.62 23.84 29.33
CA SER A 340 19.32 23.90 30.62
C SER A 340 18.87 22.83 31.62
N ILE A 341 18.55 21.63 31.13
CA ILE A 341 18.16 20.48 31.92
C ILE A 341 19.35 19.55 32.07
N THR A 342 19.63 19.11 33.33
CA THR A 342 20.71 18.17 33.59
C THR A 342 20.41 16.82 32.94
N LYS A 343 21.30 16.37 32.06
CA LYS A 343 21.25 15.01 31.51
C LYS A 343 21.80 14.02 32.54
N TYR A 344 21.06 12.97 32.87
CA TYR A 344 21.36 12.04 33.97
C TYR A 344 21.62 10.60 33.49
N PHE A 345 21.80 10.37 32.21
CA PHE A 345 22.10 9.05 31.61
C PHE A 345 23.11 9.16 30.44
#